data_e83ad24df74fc87dda51ba32e3a6c92f
#
_entry.id   e83ad24df74fc87dda51ba32e3a6c92f
#
_cell.length_a   1.000
_cell.length_b   1.000
_cell.length_c   1.000
_cell.angle_alpha   90.00
_cell.angle_beta   90.00
_cell.angle_gamma   90.00
#
_symmetry.space_group_name_H-M   'P 1'
#
loop_
_entity.id
_entity.type
_entity.pdbx_description
1 polymer ?
#
loop_
_entity_poly.entity_id
_entity_poly.type
_entity_poly.pdbx_seq_one_letter_code
_entity_poly.pdbx_strand_id
1 'polypeptide(L)'
;MKIGILSDTHGSLAAIRKVLASAPPVECWIHCGDFASDANAMHNITGQEVYTVCGNCDAMRGPVEAKPDCYLRLEGFKVWITHGHLYMNETRQIAELAHWGQQLEQDIVIFGHTHVPVFTQMNGIWLLNPGSPSRPREGSRAGFVILTLNQGQMPAVEFLEV
;
A
#
# COMPACT_ATOMS: atom_id res chain seq x y z
N MET A 1 -16.03 5.50 1.30
CA MET A 1 -15.34 4.19 1.34
C MET A 1 -14.10 4.30 2.22
N LYS A 2 -13.93 3.39 3.19
CA LYS A 2 -12.72 3.30 4.03
C LYS A 2 -11.92 2.05 3.65
N ILE A 3 -10.61 2.21 3.50
CA ILE A 3 -9.69 1.19 2.99
C ILE A 3 -8.51 1.09 3.96
N GLY A 4 -8.22 -0.11 4.46
CA GLY A 4 -7.01 -0.38 5.22
C GLY A 4 -5.83 -0.65 4.28
N ILE A 5 -4.68 -0.03 4.53
CA ILE A 5 -3.50 -0.16 3.66
C ILE A 5 -2.29 -0.49 4.49
N LEU A 6 -1.58 -1.55 4.11
CA LEU A 6 -0.28 -1.91 4.67
C LEU A 6 0.66 -2.41 3.58
N SER A 7 1.94 -2.48 3.90
CA SER A 7 3.00 -2.93 2.99
C SER A 7 4.17 -3.51 3.77
N ASP A 8 5.04 -4.24 3.08
CA ASP A 8 6.34 -4.63 3.63
C ASP A 8 6.22 -5.37 4.98
N THR A 9 5.26 -6.29 5.05
CA THR A 9 4.99 -7.13 6.24
C THR A 9 6.05 -8.18 6.49
N HIS A 10 6.77 -8.58 5.42
CA HIS A 10 7.87 -9.53 5.45
C HIS A 10 7.55 -10.84 6.20
N GLY A 11 6.31 -11.34 6.09
CA GLY A 11 5.86 -12.58 6.72
C GLY A 11 5.58 -12.47 8.22
N SER A 12 5.50 -11.26 8.76
CA SER A 12 5.22 -11.04 10.18
C SER A 12 3.73 -11.16 10.48
N LEU A 13 3.24 -12.39 10.67
CA LEU A 13 1.85 -12.62 11.06
C LEU A 13 1.49 -11.91 12.37
N ALA A 14 2.46 -11.72 13.28
CA ALA A 14 2.25 -10.97 14.51
C ALA A 14 1.95 -9.48 14.24
N ALA A 15 2.69 -8.84 13.32
CA ALA A 15 2.43 -7.47 12.92
C ALA A 15 1.08 -7.35 12.21
N ILE A 16 0.76 -8.27 11.29
CA ILE A 16 -0.53 -8.30 10.60
C ILE A 16 -1.68 -8.38 11.61
N ARG A 17 -1.62 -9.30 12.58
CA ARG A 17 -2.66 -9.43 13.61
C ARG A 17 -2.83 -8.17 14.44
N LYS A 18 -1.74 -7.46 14.79
CA LYS A 18 -1.82 -6.18 15.50
C LYS A 18 -2.52 -5.11 14.66
N VAL A 19 -2.14 -4.99 13.36
CA VAL A 19 -2.82 -4.09 12.43
C VAL A 19 -4.31 -4.37 12.39
N LEU A 20 -4.70 -5.62 12.10
CA LEU A 20 -6.10 -6.00 11.95
C LEU A 20 -6.91 -5.83 13.23
N ALA A 21 -6.29 -6.02 14.41
CA ALA A 21 -6.95 -5.85 15.70
C ALA A 21 -7.13 -4.38 16.11
N SER A 22 -6.25 -3.47 15.66
CA SER A 22 -6.29 -2.04 16.00
C SER A 22 -7.03 -1.19 14.96
N ALA A 23 -7.25 -1.74 13.76
CA ALA A 23 -7.90 -1.00 12.68
C ALA A 23 -9.39 -0.74 12.98
N PRO A 24 -9.89 0.46 12.66
CA PRO A 24 -11.33 0.69 12.59
C PRO A 24 -11.96 -0.15 11.48
N PRO A 25 -13.30 -0.30 11.45
CA PRO A 25 -13.97 -0.99 10.35
C PRO A 25 -13.62 -0.40 9.00
N VAL A 26 -13.20 -1.26 8.06
CA VAL A 26 -12.88 -0.93 6.67
C VAL A 26 -13.68 -1.83 5.73
N GLU A 27 -13.81 -1.42 4.47
CA GLU A 27 -14.57 -2.16 3.47
C GLU A 27 -13.70 -3.16 2.71
N CYS A 28 -12.41 -2.85 2.55
CA CYS A 28 -11.41 -3.74 1.96
C CYS A 28 -10.01 -3.38 2.43
N TRP A 29 -9.04 -4.21 2.05
CA TRP A 29 -7.63 -4.03 2.36
C TRP A 29 -6.79 -3.93 1.09
N ILE A 30 -5.65 -3.22 1.20
CA ILE A 30 -4.59 -3.18 0.18
C ILE A 30 -3.28 -3.59 0.85
N HIS A 31 -2.55 -4.52 0.21
CA HIS A 31 -1.20 -4.93 0.59
C HIS A 31 -0.24 -4.60 -0.55
N CYS A 32 0.69 -3.66 -0.35
CA CYS A 32 1.54 -3.14 -1.42
C CYS A 32 2.84 -3.94 -1.65
N GLY A 33 2.82 -5.24 -1.39
CA GLY A 33 3.94 -6.13 -1.71
C GLY A 33 4.94 -6.33 -0.59
N ASP A 34 5.99 -7.02 -0.93
CA ASP A 34 6.97 -7.67 -0.06
C ASP A 34 6.28 -8.61 0.94
N PHE A 35 6.18 -9.87 0.48
CA PHE A 35 5.38 -10.97 1.00
C PHE A 35 3.88 -10.85 0.62
N ALA A 36 3.61 -10.75 -0.67
CA ALA A 36 2.25 -10.73 -1.22
C ALA A 36 1.36 -11.88 -0.70
N SER A 37 1.95 -13.03 -0.35
CA SER A 37 1.25 -14.16 0.28
C SER A 37 0.59 -13.80 1.63
N ASP A 38 1.05 -12.75 2.30
CA ASP A 38 0.47 -12.28 3.56
C ASP A 38 -0.97 -11.75 3.36
N ALA A 39 -1.32 -11.33 2.14
CA ALA A 39 -2.70 -10.97 1.78
C ALA A 39 -3.68 -12.13 2.00
N ASN A 40 -3.26 -13.38 1.75
CA ASN A 40 -4.10 -14.55 2.03
C ASN A 40 -4.36 -14.72 3.52
N ALA A 41 -3.35 -14.47 4.37
CA ALA A 41 -3.53 -14.50 5.81
C ALA A 41 -4.49 -13.41 6.29
N MET A 42 -4.41 -12.20 5.71
CA MET A 42 -5.32 -11.11 6.00
C MET A 42 -6.76 -11.47 5.61
N HIS A 43 -6.96 -11.99 4.39
CA HIS A 43 -8.27 -12.46 3.92
C HIS A 43 -8.85 -13.53 4.85
N ASN A 44 -8.07 -14.53 5.22
CA ASN A 44 -8.52 -15.60 6.10
C ASN A 44 -8.92 -15.13 7.52
N ILE A 45 -8.28 -14.06 8.02
CA ILE A 45 -8.58 -13.49 9.34
C ILE A 45 -9.81 -12.60 9.28
N THR A 46 -9.94 -11.76 8.24
CA THR A 46 -10.97 -10.73 8.17
C THR A 46 -12.22 -11.13 7.40
N GLY A 47 -12.10 -12.09 6.48
CA GLY A 47 -13.13 -12.41 5.49
C GLY A 47 -13.32 -11.33 4.41
N GLN A 48 -12.47 -10.29 4.41
CA GLN A 48 -12.59 -9.15 3.50
C GLN A 48 -11.72 -9.33 2.25
N GLU A 49 -12.06 -8.60 1.18
CA GLU A 49 -11.23 -8.51 -0.02
C GLU A 49 -9.89 -7.85 0.30
N VAL A 50 -8.80 -8.42 -0.22
CA VAL A 50 -7.43 -7.89 -0.08
C VAL A 50 -6.81 -7.78 -1.47
N TYR A 51 -6.66 -6.56 -1.96
CA TYR A 51 -5.91 -6.29 -3.18
C TYR A 51 -4.42 -6.31 -2.88
N THR A 52 -3.65 -7.04 -3.67
CA THR A 52 -2.21 -7.15 -3.44
C THR A 52 -1.41 -7.10 -4.74
N VAL A 53 -0.16 -6.67 -4.60
CA VAL A 53 0.85 -6.68 -5.65
C VAL A 53 2.11 -7.38 -5.14
N CYS A 54 2.98 -7.86 -6.04
CA CYS A 54 4.27 -8.41 -5.63
C CYS A 54 5.33 -7.32 -5.46
N GLY A 55 6.21 -7.52 -4.48
CA GLY A 55 7.41 -6.71 -4.26
C GLY A 55 8.69 -7.43 -4.71
N ASN A 56 9.83 -6.79 -4.54
CA ASN A 56 11.13 -7.35 -4.92
C ASN A 56 11.54 -8.56 -4.07
N CYS A 57 11.07 -8.65 -2.82
CA CYS A 57 11.36 -9.80 -1.97
C CYS A 57 10.50 -11.02 -2.28
N ASP A 58 9.39 -10.85 -2.98
CA ASP A 58 8.51 -11.95 -3.35
C ASP A 58 9.17 -12.91 -4.34
N ALA A 59 9.87 -12.38 -5.35
CA ALA A 59 10.56 -13.18 -6.37
C ALA A 59 11.63 -14.13 -5.79
N MET A 60 12.17 -13.84 -4.62
CA MET A 60 13.16 -14.67 -3.93
C MET A 60 12.55 -15.91 -3.26
N ARG A 61 11.23 -15.99 -3.17
CA ARG A 61 10.50 -17.04 -2.42
C ARG A 61 9.84 -18.09 -3.29
N GLY A 62 9.99 -17.99 -4.60
CA GLY A 62 9.39 -18.91 -5.57
C GLY A 62 8.31 -18.25 -6.43
N PRO A 63 7.48 -19.03 -7.12
CA PRO A 63 6.43 -18.52 -7.97
C PRO A 63 5.48 -17.57 -7.22
N VAL A 64 5.25 -16.38 -7.76
CA VAL A 64 4.37 -15.37 -7.17
C VAL A 64 3.11 -15.26 -8.03
N GLU A 65 1.95 -15.48 -7.45
CA GLU A 65 0.67 -15.32 -8.14
C GLU A 65 0.26 -13.85 -8.28
N ALA A 66 0.72 -12.98 -7.37
CA ALA A 66 0.42 -11.56 -7.41
C ALA A 66 1.12 -10.87 -8.60
N LYS A 67 0.42 -9.94 -9.25
CA LYS A 67 0.97 -9.10 -10.32
C LYS A 67 1.82 -7.96 -9.73
N PRO A 68 2.72 -7.35 -10.51
CA PRO A 68 3.50 -6.19 -10.05
C PRO A 68 2.64 -4.93 -9.85
N ASP A 69 1.52 -4.84 -10.55
CA ASP A 69 0.62 -3.68 -10.55
C ASP A 69 -0.84 -4.10 -10.47
N CYS A 70 -1.64 -3.30 -9.76
CA CYS A 70 -3.09 -3.42 -9.70
C CYS A 70 -3.72 -2.05 -9.92
N TYR A 71 -4.75 -2.00 -10.76
CA TYR A 71 -5.47 -0.78 -11.11
C TYR A 71 -6.93 -0.92 -10.69
N LEU A 72 -7.40 0.03 -9.89
CA LEU A 72 -8.76 0.04 -9.35
C LEU A 72 -9.47 1.36 -9.68
N ARG A 73 -10.79 1.32 -9.65
CA ARG A 73 -11.63 2.52 -9.60
C ARG A 73 -12.41 2.51 -8.30
N LEU A 74 -12.11 3.45 -7.41
CA LEU A 74 -12.68 3.53 -6.07
C LEU A 74 -13.24 4.94 -5.86
N GLU A 75 -14.54 5.08 -5.59
CA GLU A 75 -15.20 6.36 -5.34
C GLU A 75 -14.91 7.43 -6.42
N GLY A 76 -14.80 7.02 -7.68
CA GLY A 76 -14.48 7.90 -8.81
C GLY A 76 -13.00 8.14 -9.07
N PHE A 77 -12.10 7.73 -8.16
CA PHE A 77 -10.65 7.82 -8.34
C PHE A 77 -10.10 6.63 -9.13
N LYS A 78 -9.14 6.92 -10.01
CA LYS A 78 -8.28 5.92 -10.63
C LYS A 78 -7.10 5.68 -9.70
N VAL A 79 -7.00 4.48 -9.15
CA VAL A 79 -6.00 4.10 -8.14
C VAL A 79 -5.05 3.07 -8.73
N TRP A 80 -3.78 3.40 -8.74
CA TRP A 80 -2.71 2.47 -9.09
C TRP A 80 -2.01 2.00 -7.82
N ILE A 81 -1.98 0.69 -7.63
CA ILE A 81 -1.27 0.01 -6.55
C ILE A 81 -0.05 -0.65 -7.16
N THR A 82 1.12 -0.39 -6.61
CA THR A 82 2.40 -0.99 -7.00
C THR A 82 3.28 -1.16 -5.76
N HIS A 83 4.30 -2.01 -5.84
CA HIS A 83 5.30 -2.00 -4.76
C HIS A 83 6.27 -0.82 -4.90
N GLY A 84 6.52 -0.36 -6.12
CA GLY A 84 7.35 0.80 -6.42
C GLY A 84 8.77 0.49 -6.89
N HIS A 85 9.32 -0.68 -6.57
CA HIS A 85 10.71 -1.06 -6.89
C HIS A 85 11.04 -1.10 -8.39
N LEU A 86 10.05 -1.26 -9.27
CA LEU A 86 10.22 -1.25 -10.72
C LEU A 86 10.23 0.15 -11.33
N TYR A 87 9.74 1.14 -10.61
CA TYR A 87 9.48 2.50 -11.09
C TYR A 87 10.32 3.57 -10.42
N MET A 88 10.86 3.30 -9.23
CA MET A 88 11.80 4.18 -8.53
C MET A 88 13.23 3.75 -8.84
N ASN A 89 14.12 4.74 -9.02
CA ASN A 89 15.55 4.51 -9.16
C ASN A 89 16.20 4.06 -7.82
N GLU A 90 17.52 3.85 -7.84
CA GLU A 90 18.29 3.45 -6.66
C GLU A 90 18.19 4.45 -5.49
N THR A 91 17.93 5.73 -5.79
CA THR A 91 17.75 6.79 -4.78
C THR A 91 16.33 6.82 -4.18
N ARG A 92 15.43 5.95 -4.66
CA ARG A 92 14.04 5.79 -4.17
C ARG A 92 13.25 7.09 -4.19
N GLN A 93 13.41 7.87 -5.25
CA GLN A 93 12.72 9.14 -5.39
C GLN A 93 11.27 8.92 -5.79
N ILE A 94 10.36 9.32 -4.91
CA ILE A 94 8.90 9.17 -5.12
C ILE A 94 8.38 10.03 -6.29
N ALA A 95 9.13 11.06 -6.70
CA ALA A 95 8.78 11.89 -7.86
C ALA A 95 8.67 11.07 -9.16
N GLU A 96 9.40 9.95 -9.27
CA GLU A 96 9.30 9.05 -10.41
C GLU A 96 7.94 8.33 -10.44
N LEU A 97 7.41 7.94 -9.28
CA LEU A 97 6.06 7.38 -9.19
C LEU A 97 4.98 8.42 -9.58
N ALA A 98 5.17 9.68 -9.21
CA ALA A 98 4.26 10.75 -9.64
C ALA A 98 4.29 10.91 -11.17
N HIS A 99 5.49 10.87 -11.78
CA HIS A 99 5.64 10.91 -13.23
C HIS A 99 4.91 9.75 -13.92
N TRP A 100 5.15 8.52 -13.47
CA TRP A 100 4.46 7.34 -14.01
C TRP A 100 2.95 7.38 -13.76
N GLY A 101 2.51 7.81 -12.58
CA GLY A 101 1.08 8.00 -12.28
C GLY A 101 0.41 8.95 -13.26
N GLN A 102 1.09 10.04 -13.62
CA GLN A 102 0.60 10.99 -14.62
C GLN A 102 0.55 10.37 -16.03
N GLN A 103 1.59 9.64 -16.46
CA GLN A 103 1.62 8.95 -17.75
C GLN A 103 0.53 7.88 -17.88
N LEU A 104 0.22 7.22 -16.78
CA LEU A 104 -0.82 6.19 -16.69
C LEU A 104 -2.22 6.78 -16.38
N GLU A 105 -2.35 8.10 -16.36
CA GLU A 105 -3.59 8.83 -16.08
C GLU A 105 -4.26 8.39 -14.77
N GLN A 106 -3.47 8.20 -13.71
CA GLN A 106 -3.98 7.83 -12.39
C GLN A 106 -4.18 9.07 -11.51
N ASP A 107 -5.07 8.98 -10.53
CA ASP A 107 -5.31 10.03 -9.54
C ASP A 107 -4.52 9.79 -8.25
N ILE A 108 -4.39 8.52 -7.88
CA ILE A 108 -3.73 8.07 -6.64
C ILE A 108 -2.76 6.93 -6.97
N VAL A 109 -1.53 7.01 -6.44
CA VAL A 109 -0.54 5.92 -6.45
C VAL A 109 -0.31 5.47 -5.01
N ILE A 110 -0.61 4.21 -4.73
CA ILE A 110 -0.38 3.56 -3.43
C ILE A 110 0.80 2.61 -3.59
N PHE A 111 1.84 2.77 -2.76
CA PHE A 111 3.08 2.02 -2.95
C PHE A 111 3.75 1.64 -1.62
N GLY A 112 4.74 0.75 -1.67
CA GLY A 112 5.54 0.28 -0.53
C GLY A 112 7.03 0.55 -0.69
N HIS A 113 7.85 -0.49 -0.51
CA HIS A 113 9.29 -0.58 -0.78
C HIS A 113 10.20 0.29 0.10
N THR A 114 9.85 1.54 0.33
CA THR A 114 10.69 2.44 1.13
C THR A 114 10.61 2.16 2.63
N HIS A 115 9.50 1.57 3.09
CA HIS A 115 9.13 1.39 4.50
C HIS A 115 8.97 2.71 5.27
N VAL A 116 8.83 3.83 4.56
CA VAL A 116 8.68 5.17 5.12
C VAL A 116 7.28 5.68 4.81
N PRO A 117 6.48 6.03 5.82
CA PRO A 117 5.14 6.54 5.59
C PRO A 117 5.19 7.90 4.89
N VAL A 118 4.36 8.07 3.86
CA VAL A 118 4.23 9.34 3.16
C VAL A 118 2.81 9.50 2.62
N PHE A 119 2.29 10.73 2.69
CA PHE A 119 1.12 11.17 1.94
C PHE A 119 1.37 12.58 1.42
N THR A 120 1.43 12.73 0.12
CA THR A 120 1.73 13.99 -0.55
C THR A 120 1.10 14.05 -1.93
N GLN A 121 1.07 15.24 -2.52
CA GLN A 121 0.64 15.42 -3.91
C GLN A 121 1.79 15.97 -4.75
N MET A 122 2.09 15.33 -5.87
CA MET A 122 3.09 15.75 -6.84
C MET A 122 2.51 15.66 -8.25
N ASN A 123 2.67 16.68 -9.05
CA ASN A 123 2.17 16.75 -10.45
C ASN A 123 0.68 16.40 -10.58
N GLY A 124 -0.14 16.76 -9.58
CA GLY A 124 -1.55 16.43 -9.53
C GLY A 124 -1.87 15.02 -9.04
N ILE A 125 -0.87 14.15 -8.83
CA ILE A 125 -1.02 12.78 -8.38
C ILE A 125 -0.85 12.68 -6.87
N TRP A 126 -1.79 12.02 -6.18
CA TRP A 126 -1.64 11.67 -4.78
C TRP A 126 -0.74 10.45 -4.61
N LEU A 127 0.29 10.57 -3.79
CA LEU A 127 1.24 9.50 -3.47
C LEU A 127 1.04 9.06 -2.03
N LEU A 128 0.80 7.77 -1.80
CA LEU A 128 0.57 7.20 -0.48
C LEU A 128 1.43 5.97 -0.26
N ASN A 129 2.26 6.01 0.80
CA ASN A 129 2.97 4.86 1.32
C ASN A 129 2.58 4.65 2.79
N PRO A 130 2.12 3.48 3.19
CA PRO A 130 1.72 3.23 4.57
C PRO A 130 2.90 3.05 5.54
N GLY A 131 4.13 2.97 5.03
CA GLY A 131 5.28 2.50 5.81
C GLY A 131 5.28 0.97 5.93
N SER A 132 5.79 0.47 7.06
CA SER A 132 5.83 -0.97 7.35
C SER A 132 5.42 -1.24 8.79
N PRO A 133 4.53 -2.21 9.05
CA PRO A 133 4.16 -2.59 10.41
C PRO A 133 5.20 -3.49 11.10
N SER A 134 6.19 -3.99 10.35
CA SER A 134 7.19 -4.95 10.86
C SER A 134 8.64 -4.45 10.78
N ARG A 135 8.95 -3.61 9.78
CA ARG A 135 10.32 -3.14 9.47
C ARG A 135 10.35 -1.65 9.11
N PRO A 136 9.88 -0.75 9.99
CA PRO A 136 9.91 0.69 9.71
C PRO A 136 11.35 1.19 9.48
N ARG A 137 11.51 2.22 8.67
CA ARG A 137 12.81 2.82 8.33
C ARG A 137 12.82 4.31 8.60
N GLU A 138 14.02 4.92 8.56
CA GLU A 138 14.24 6.36 8.71
C GLU A 138 13.64 6.96 9.99
N GLY A 139 13.62 6.18 11.08
CA GLY A 139 13.04 6.63 12.35
C GLY A 139 11.52 6.65 12.40
N SER A 140 10.84 6.19 11.34
CA SER A 140 9.39 6.04 11.36
C SER A 140 8.96 4.94 12.33
N ARG A 141 7.71 5.01 12.77
CA ARG A 141 7.11 3.99 13.64
C ARG A 141 6.45 2.89 12.81
N ALA A 142 6.35 1.71 13.42
CA ALA A 142 5.61 0.61 12.84
C ALA A 142 4.14 0.98 12.72
N GLY A 143 3.55 0.83 11.53
CA GLY A 143 2.19 1.30 11.33
C GLY A 143 1.56 0.89 10.00
N PHE A 144 0.38 1.42 9.79
CA PHE A 144 -0.46 1.22 8.60
C PHE A 144 -1.31 2.47 8.37
N VAL A 145 -2.13 2.45 7.32
CA VAL A 145 -2.97 3.60 6.94
C VAL A 145 -4.43 3.21 6.79
N ILE A 146 -5.30 4.14 7.17
CA ILE A 146 -6.69 4.17 6.71
C ILE A 146 -6.85 5.29 5.69
N LEU A 147 -7.19 4.90 4.47
CA LEU A 147 -7.54 5.81 3.39
C LEU A 147 -9.06 5.94 3.31
N THR A 148 -9.56 7.16 3.37
CA THR A 148 -10.99 7.45 3.15
C THR A 148 -11.17 8.17 1.83
N LEU A 149 -11.95 7.57 0.95
CA LEU A 149 -12.33 8.14 -0.35
C LEU A 149 -13.83 8.41 -0.37
N ASN A 150 -14.19 9.59 -0.87
CA ASN A 150 -15.56 9.98 -1.18
C ASN A 150 -15.57 10.68 -2.53
N GLN A 151 -16.54 10.36 -3.37
CA GLN A 151 -16.66 10.98 -4.69
C GLN A 151 -16.70 12.52 -4.60
N GLY A 152 -15.85 13.18 -5.37
CA GLY A 152 -15.78 14.65 -5.42
C GLY A 152 -15.11 15.34 -4.23
N GLN A 153 -14.54 14.57 -3.30
CA GLN A 153 -13.77 15.10 -2.16
C GLN A 153 -12.29 14.70 -2.29
N MET A 154 -11.40 15.46 -1.63
CA MET A 154 -10.00 15.06 -1.55
C MET A 154 -9.83 13.78 -0.73
N PRO A 155 -8.85 12.91 -1.07
CA PRO A 155 -8.50 11.76 -0.24
C PRO A 155 -8.13 12.18 1.18
N ALA A 156 -8.65 11.50 2.18
CA ALA A 156 -8.27 11.69 3.58
C ALA A 156 -7.50 10.47 4.09
N VAL A 157 -6.40 10.71 4.80
CA VAL A 157 -5.47 9.68 5.24
C VAL A 157 -5.22 9.79 6.74
N GLU A 158 -5.30 8.67 7.43
CA GLU A 158 -4.95 8.53 8.84
C GLU A 158 -3.84 7.48 8.98
N PHE A 159 -2.68 7.88 9.54
CA PHE A 159 -1.58 6.97 9.87
C PHE A 159 -1.80 6.43 11.29
N LEU A 160 -1.79 5.12 11.44
CA LEU A 160 -1.98 4.42 12.71
C LEU A 160 -0.74 3.61 13.07
N GLU A 161 -0.34 3.66 14.35
CA GLU A 161 0.80 2.90 14.88
C GLU A 161 0.35 1.55 15.47
N VAL A 162 1.27 0.56 15.49
CA VAL A 162 1.01 -0.79 16.02
C VAL A 162 2.13 -1.29 16.94
#